data_66cc150ca50d49af62a626b9c51ea856
#
_entry.id   66cc150ca50d49af62a626b9c51ea856
#
_cell.length_a   1.000
_cell.length_b   1.000
_cell.length_c   1.000
_cell.angle_alpha   90.00
_cell.angle_beta   90.00
_cell.angle_gamma   90.00
#
_symmetry.space_group_name_H-M   'P 1'
#
loop_
_entity.id
_entity.type
_entity.pdbx_description
1 polymer ?
#
loop_
_entity_poly.entity_id
_entity_poly.type
_entity_poly.pdbx_seq_one_letter_code
_entity_poly.pdbx_strand_id
1 'polypeptide(L)'
;MKYLYLFSLLIVLFCQNPNGLKKKEDISKAEEIFLNNNFQIYIPEKKSFADSILNSISELRDLKISVDDLTKLNPNGIESFLDEALIKCDKLLNLKNNNIISRPEIRGRLKVLKTNILKSKLNNHQNDVKNLNESLRKLFVSYNILFERLEGLK
;
A
#
# COMPACT_ATOMS: atom_id res chain seq x y z
N MET A 1 -3.25 -9.76 61.00
CA MET A 1 -2.47 -8.76 60.23
C MET A 1 -1.39 -9.33 59.28
N LYS A 2 -1.12 -10.65 59.25
CA LYS A 2 -0.11 -11.23 58.30
C LYS A 2 -0.61 -11.46 56.89
N TYR A 3 -1.90 -11.48 56.63
CA TYR A 3 -2.47 -11.75 55.32
C TYR A 3 -2.68 -10.48 54.47
N LEU A 4 -2.60 -9.29 55.09
CA LEU A 4 -2.79 -8.01 54.36
C LEU A 4 -1.59 -7.66 53.45
N TYR A 5 -0.40 -8.11 53.83
CA TYR A 5 0.83 -7.86 53.03
C TYR A 5 0.94 -8.78 51.81
N LEU A 6 0.30 -9.96 51.86
CA LEU A 6 0.33 -10.91 50.74
C LEU A 6 -0.57 -10.44 49.58
N PHE A 7 -1.63 -9.69 49.89
CA PHE A 7 -2.55 -9.16 48.87
C PHE A 7 -1.99 -7.92 48.16
N SER A 8 -1.16 -7.13 48.84
CA SER A 8 -0.52 -5.95 48.22
C SER A 8 0.60 -6.33 47.26
N LEU A 9 1.25 -7.47 47.44
CA LEU A 9 2.33 -7.96 46.59
C LEU A 9 1.78 -8.50 45.24
N LEU A 10 0.55 -8.97 45.19
CA LEU A 10 -0.08 -9.53 43.99
C LEU A 10 -0.53 -8.44 43.00
N ILE A 11 -0.79 -7.22 43.47
CA ILE A 11 -1.24 -6.11 42.63
C ILE A 11 -0.09 -5.50 41.83
N VAL A 12 1.14 -5.57 42.31
CA VAL A 12 2.31 -5.01 41.62
C VAL A 12 2.75 -5.85 40.40
N LEU A 13 2.37 -7.13 40.35
CA LEU A 13 2.72 -8.03 39.26
C LEU A 13 1.83 -7.88 38.01
N PHE A 14 0.70 -7.17 38.09
CA PHE A 14 -0.23 -6.99 36.98
C PHE A 14 -0.04 -5.68 36.18
N CYS A 15 0.88 -4.83 36.58
CA CYS A 15 1.19 -3.58 35.84
C CYS A 15 2.37 -3.72 34.89
N GLN A 16 2.61 -4.88 34.30
CA GLN A 16 3.44 -4.96 33.10
C GLN A 16 2.56 -4.68 31.89
N ASN A 17 2.66 -3.46 31.38
CA ASN A 17 1.92 -2.94 30.26
C ASN A 17 2.28 -3.73 28.99
N PRO A 18 1.42 -4.64 28.47
CA PRO A 18 1.77 -5.47 27.29
C PRO A 18 1.84 -4.66 26.01
N ASN A 19 1.43 -3.38 26.03
CA ASN A 19 1.38 -2.53 24.84
C ASN A 19 2.75 -1.95 24.42
N GLY A 20 3.74 -1.94 25.32
CA GLY A 20 5.09 -1.42 25.02
C GLY A 20 5.90 -2.35 24.11
N LEU A 21 5.71 -3.67 24.24
CA LEU A 21 6.44 -4.67 23.46
C LEU A 21 5.92 -4.78 22.02
N LYS A 22 4.60 -4.71 21.81
CA LYS A 22 4.01 -4.74 20.47
C LYS A 22 4.44 -3.54 19.60
N LYS A 23 4.49 -2.34 20.20
CA LYS A 23 4.88 -1.12 19.46
C LYS A 23 6.34 -1.16 18.99
N LYS A 24 7.24 -1.79 19.76
CA LYS A 24 8.65 -1.92 19.37
C LYS A 24 8.86 -2.98 18.29
N GLU A 25 8.07 -4.04 18.30
CA GLU A 25 8.10 -5.10 17.30
C GLU A 25 7.52 -4.62 15.96
N ASP A 26 6.44 -3.81 16.00
CA ASP A 26 5.84 -3.20 14.81
C ASP A 26 6.77 -2.18 14.15
N ILE A 27 7.54 -1.38 14.91
CA ILE A 27 8.51 -0.43 14.37
C ILE A 27 9.67 -1.19 13.70
N SER A 28 10.18 -2.26 14.30
CA SER A 28 11.29 -3.03 13.72
C SER A 28 10.89 -3.76 12.43
N LYS A 29 9.68 -4.33 12.39
CA LYS A 29 9.10 -4.93 11.17
C LYS A 29 8.96 -3.93 10.03
N ALA A 30 8.56 -2.77 10.39
CA ALA A 30 8.32 -1.71 9.46
C ALA A 30 9.62 -1.19 8.85
N GLU A 31 10.68 -1.01 9.65
CA GLU A 31 12.02 -0.69 9.16
C GLU A 31 12.55 -1.80 8.24
N GLU A 32 12.32 -3.08 8.56
CA GLU A 32 12.73 -4.21 7.74
C GLU A 32 12.04 -4.22 6.36
N ILE A 33 10.76 -3.86 6.27
CA ILE A 33 10.03 -3.74 5.01
C ILE A 33 10.64 -2.66 4.10
N PHE A 34 11.05 -1.52 4.66
CA PHE A 34 11.53 -0.39 3.88
C PHE A 34 13.03 -0.39 3.61
N LEU A 35 13.86 -0.92 4.52
CA LEU A 35 15.30 -0.98 4.34
C LEU A 35 15.73 -1.95 3.23
N ASN A 36 14.93 -2.96 2.94
CA ASN A 36 15.29 -4.02 1.97
C ASN A 36 14.71 -3.82 0.55
N ASN A 37 13.85 -2.83 0.32
CA ASN A 37 13.14 -2.71 -0.96
C ASN A 37 13.22 -1.30 -1.55
N ASN A 38 14.18 -1.08 -2.45
CA ASN A 38 14.12 0.05 -3.38
C ASN A 38 13.05 -0.22 -4.44
N PHE A 39 11.81 0.17 -4.16
CA PHE A 39 10.72 0.10 -5.13
C PHE A 39 10.92 1.17 -6.21
N GLN A 40 11.21 0.74 -7.43
CA GLN A 40 11.27 1.65 -8.56
C GLN A 40 9.86 1.92 -9.05
N ILE A 41 9.47 3.20 -9.06
CA ILE A 41 8.23 3.67 -9.66
C ILE A 41 8.49 4.17 -11.06
N TYR A 42 7.54 3.87 -11.94
CA TYR A 42 7.52 4.35 -13.30
C TYR A 42 7.55 5.89 -13.36
N ILE A 43 8.53 6.41 -14.07
CA ILE A 43 8.64 7.82 -14.39
C ILE A 43 8.36 7.95 -15.89
N PRO A 44 7.33 8.72 -16.31
CA PRO A 44 7.00 8.89 -17.72
C PRO A 44 8.20 9.45 -18.50
N GLU A 45 8.58 8.78 -19.59
CA GLU A 45 9.65 9.26 -20.49
C GLU A 45 9.20 10.50 -21.26
N LYS A 46 7.90 10.60 -21.55
CA LYS A 46 7.31 11.71 -22.31
C LYS A 46 6.53 12.64 -21.39
N LYS A 47 7.03 13.86 -21.25
CA LYS A 47 6.33 14.92 -20.50
C LYS A 47 4.91 15.16 -21.02
N SER A 48 4.70 15.05 -22.35
CA SER A 48 3.39 15.18 -22.98
C SER A 48 2.36 14.13 -22.53
N PHE A 49 2.79 12.93 -22.11
CA PHE A 49 1.90 11.93 -21.56
C PHE A 49 1.38 12.35 -20.18
N ALA A 50 2.29 12.75 -19.28
CA ALA A 50 1.92 13.21 -17.94
C ALA A 50 0.95 14.40 -18.00
N ASP A 51 1.21 15.36 -18.90
CA ASP A 51 0.39 16.55 -19.05
C ASP A 51 -0.97 16.27 -19.73
N SER A 52 -1.03 15.30 -20.65
CA SER A 52 -2.25 15.01 -21.42
C SER A 52 -3.17 14.00 -20.69
N ILE A 53 -2.69 12.79 -20.42
CA ILE A 53 -3.55 11.71 -19.90
C ILE A 53 -3.83 11.90 -18.40
N LEU A 54 -2.80 12.21 -17.61
CA LEU A 54 -2.97 12.39 -16.16
C LEU A 54 -3.82 13.62 -15.82
N ASN A 55 -3.77 14.67 -16.65
CA ASN A 55 -4.62 15.84 -16.46
C ASN A 55 -6.05 15.62 -16.96
N SER A 56 -6.24 14.74 -17.96
CA SER A 56 -7.59 14.44 -18.49
C SER A 56 -8.38 13.43 -17.64
N ILE A 57 -7.70 12.62 -16.81
CA ILE A 57 -8.31 11.58 -15.99
C ILE A 57 -7.85 11.78 -14.54
N SER A 58 -8.65 12.54 -13.77
CA SER A 58 -8.31 12.89 -12.38
C SER A 58 -8.08 11.68 -11.49
N GLU A 59 -8.88 10.62 -11.68
CA GLU A 59 -8.77 9.37 -10.93
C GLU A 59 -7.45 8.65 -11.18
N LEU A 60 -6.88 8.77 -12.39
CA LEU A 60 -5.58 8.20 -12.72
C LEU A 60 -4.43 8.96 -12.04
N ARG A 61 -4.55 10.30 -12.01
CA ARG A 61 -3.62 11.16 -11.28
C ARG A 61 -3.67 10.86 -9.78
N ASP A 62 -4.88 10.70 -9.22
CA ASP A 62 -5.07 10.36 -7.82
C ASP A 62 -4.46 9.00 -7.47
N LEU A 63 -4.64 7.98 -8.33
CA LEU A 63 -4.00 6.68 -8.15
C LEU A 63 -2.48 6.81 -8.17
N LYS A 64 -1.93 7.61 -9.10
CA LYS A 64 -0.49 7.87 -9.16
C LYS A 64 0.03 8.46 -7.85
N ILE A 65 -0.62 9.49 -7.33
CA ILE A 65 -0.24 10.13 -6.06
C ILE A 65 -0.26 9.10 -4.92
N SER A 66 -1.32 8.31 -4.79
CA SER A 66 -1.44 7.30 -3.72
C SER A 66 -0.35 6.25 -3.79
N VAL A 67 0.07 5.82 -5.00
CA VAL A 67 1.15 4.83 -5.16
C VAL A 67 2.52 5.48 -4.95
N ASP A 68 2.75 6.71 -5.43
CA ASP A 68 3.98 7.47 -5.18
C ASP A 68 4.18 7.71 -3.67
N ASP A 69 3.11 8.01 -2.94
CA ASP A 69 3.16 8.21 -1.50
C ASP A 69 3.45 6.90 -0.75
N LEU A 70 2.97 5.78 -1.23
CA LEU A 70 3.26 4.47 -0.67
C LEU A 70 4.77 4.15 -0.64
N THR A 71 5.58 4.75 -1.55
CA THR A 71 7.04 4.58 -1.56
C THR A 71 7.78 5.48 -0.58
N LYS A 72 7.17 6.58 -0.17
CA LYS A 72 7.82 7.61 0.68
C LYS A 72 7.59 7.38 2.16
N LEU A 73 6.81 6.34 2.51
CA LEU A 73 6.18 6.31 3.82
C LEU A 73 6.90 5.58 4.90
N ASN A 74 6.59 6.14 6.07
CA ASN A 74 6.71 5.49 7.35
C ASN A 74 5.81 4.23 7.38
N PRO A 75 6.37 3.07 7.71
CA PRO A 75 5.72 1.76 7.77
C PRO A 75 4.43 1.68 8.59
N ASN A 76 4.28 2.57 9.56
CA ASN A 76 3.08 2.60 10.42
C ASN A 76 1.80 3.03 9.69
N GLY A 77 1.89 3.47 8.43
CA GLY A 77 0.77 3.92 7.62
C GLY A 77 0.45 3.05 6.40
N ILE A 78 1.15 1.94 6.18
CA ILE A 78 1.00 1.07 4.99
C ILE A 78 -0.47 0.72 4.72
N GLU A 79 -1.23 0.39 5.76
CA GLU A 79 -2.63 -0.02 5.61
C GLU A 79 -3.49 1.09 5.01
N SER A 80 -3.39 2.30 5.54
CA SER A 80 -4.14 3.46 5.05
C SER A 80 -3.84 3.77 3.59
N PHE A 81 -2.59 3.61 3.17
CA PHE A 81 -2.19 3.88 1.79
C PHE A 81 -2.62 2.78 0.83
N LEU A 82 -2.57 1.52 1.26
CA LEU A 82 -3.14 0.42 0.49
C LEU A 82 -4.65 0.57 0.33
N ASP A 83 -5.35 1.07 1.36
CA ASP A 83 -6.78 1.38 1.29
C ASP A 83 -7.06 2.50 0.31
N GLU A 84 -6.30 3.57 0.37
CA GLU A 84 -6.44 4.69 -0.55
C GLU A 84 -6.18 4.25 -2.00
N ALA A 85 -5.08 3.56 -2.26
CA ALA A 85 -4.76 3.04 -3.59
C ALA A 85 -5.87 2.10 -4.12
N LEU A 86 -6.46 1.27 -3.24
CA LEU A 86 -7.59 0.40 -3.59
C LEU A 86 -8.82 1.21 -4.02
N ILE A 87 -9.18 2.22 -3.23
CA ILE A 87 -10.33 3.12 -3.53
C ILE A 87 -10.12 3.82 -4.89
N LYS A 88 -8.91 4.35 -5.16
CA LYS A 88 -8.62 5.03 -6.43
C LYS A 88 -8.65 4.04 -7.60
N CYS A 89 -8.12 2.83 -7.43
CA CYS A 89 -8.19 1.78 -8.43
C CYS A 89 -9.64 1.36 -8.74
N ASP A 90 -10.50 1.26 -7.72
CA ASP A 90 -11.92 0.96 -7.90
C ASP A 90 -12.68 2.09 -8.60
N LYS A 91 -12.39 3.34 -8.29
CA LYS A 91 -12.95 4.48 -9.03
C LYS A 91 -12.63 4.39 -10.51
N LEU A 92 -11.37 4.11 -10.88
CA LEU A 92 -10.96 3.91 -12.27
C LEU A 92 -11.71 2.75 -12.95
N LEU A 93 -11.83 1.61 -12.27
CA LEU A 93 -12.57 0.46 -12.81
C LEU A 93 -14.06 0.75 -13.01
N ASN A 94 -14.62 1.72 -12.30
CA ASN A 94 -16.01 2.14 -12.43
C ASN A 94 -16.24 3.20 -13.51
N LEU A 95 -15.20 3.77 -14.10
CA LEU A 95 -15.31 4.69 -15.23
C LEU A 95 -15.73 3.94 -16.50
N LYS A 96 -17.04 3.86 -16.76
CA LYS A 96 -17.57 3.14 -17.92
C LYS A 96 -17.45 3.90 -19.23
N ASN A 97 -17.47 5.22 -19.19
CA ASN A 97 -17.56 6.10 -20.34
C ASN A 97 -16.22 6.73 -20.76
N ASN A 98 -15.09 6.29 -20.18
CA ASN A 98 -13.78 6.79 -20.55
C ASN A 98 -13.14 5.88 -21.61
N ASN A 99 -12.90 6.41 -22.80
CA ASN A 99 -12.38 5.65 -23.96
C ASN A 99 -11.02 4.99 -23.70
N ILE A 100 -10.20 5.55 -22.83
CA ILE A 100 -8.88 5.00 -22.47
C ILE A 100 -9.04 3.89 -21.43
N ILE A 101 -9.72 4.19 -20.33
CA ILE A 101 -9.89 3.26 -19.21
C ILE A 101 -10.77 2.07 -19.60
N SER A 102 -11.70 2.25 -20.52
CA SER A 102 -12.60 1.18 -20.99
C SER A 102 -11.91 0.16 -21.92
N ARG A 103 -10.70 0.45 -22.40
CA ARG A 103 -9.95 -0.52 -23.23
C ARG A 103 -9.69 -1.81 -22.45
N PRO A 104 -9.92 -2.99 -23.05
CA PRO A 104 -9.77 -4.29 -22.35
C PRO A 104 -8.38 -4.49 -21.73
N GLU A 105 -7.33 -4.04 -22.44
CA GLU A 105 -5.95 -4.14 -21.97
C GLU A 105 -5.68 -3.27 -20.74
N ILE A 106 -6.25 -2.07 -20.65
CA ILE A 106 -6.10 -1.17 -19.50
C ILE A 106 -6.90 -1.71 -18.32
N ARG A 107 -8.15 -2.10 -18.56
CA ARG A 107 -9.00 -2.71 -17.52
C ARG A 107 -8.39 -3.99 -16.96
N GLY A 108 -7.80 -4.82 -17.81
CA GLY A 108 -7.11 -6.04 -17.37
C GLY A 108 -5.95 -5.71 -16.41
N ARG A 109 -5.12 -4.71 -16.74
CA ARG A 109 -3.99 -4.27 -15.89
C ARG A 109 -4.45 -3.62 -14.59
N LEU A 110 -5.51 -2.82 -14.61
CA LEU A 110 -6.13 -2.27 -13.40
C LEU A 110 -6.64 -3.38 -12.48
N LYS A 111 -7.25 -4.45 -13.01
CA LYS A 111 -7.68 -5.61 -12.21
C LYS A 111 -6.49 -6.34 -11.58
N VAL A 112 -5.39 -6.50 -12.31
CA VAL A 112 -4.15 -7.10 -11.78
C VAL A 112 -3.58 -6.24 -10.66
N LEU A 113 -3.49 -4.91 -10.86
CA LEU A 113 -3.05 -3.97 -9.84
C LEU A 113 -3.92 -4.07 -8.59
N LYS A 114 -5.25 -4.01 -8.74
CA LYS A 114 -6.20 -4.19 -7.63
C LYS A 114 -5.97 -5.50 -6.87
N THR A 115 -5.75 -6.59 -7.59
CA THR A 115 -5.47 -7.90 -6.96
C THR A 115 -4.19 -7.87 -6.12
N ASN A 116 -3.13 -7.20 -6.60
CA ASN A 116 -1.88 -7.07 -5.86
C ASN A 116 -2.01 -6.14 -4.64
N ILE A 117 -2.80 -5.07 -4.74
CA ILE A 117 -3.14 -4.22 -3.58
C ILE A 117 -3.86 -5.05 -2.51
N LEU A 118 -4.88 -5.84 -2.89
CA LEU A 118 -5.63 -6.69 -1.96
C LEU A 118 -4.75 -7.75 -1.29
N LYS A 119 -3.81 -8.36 -2.05
CA LYS A 119 -2.83 -9.30 -1.48
C LYS A 119 -1.90 -8.64 -0.48
N SER A 120 -1.43 -7.42 -0.78
CA SER A 120 -0.60 -6.66 0.14
C SER A 120 -1.35 -6.31 1.44
N LYS A 121 -2.62 -5.92 1.34
CA LYS A 121 -3.48 -5.70 2.52
C LYS A 121 -3.63 -6.96 3.37
N LEU A 122 -3.93 -8.10 2.73
CA LEU A 122 -4.08 -9.37 3.44
C LEU A 122 -2.80 -9.75 4.18
N ASN A 123 -1.63 -9.66 3.52
CA ASN A 123 -0.35 -10.01 4.11
C ASN A 123 0.04 -9.04 5.25
N ASN A 124 -0.29 -7.75 5.11
CA ASN A 124 -0.11 -6.77 6.17
C ASN A 124 -0.98 -7.11 7.40
N HIS A 125 -2.25 -7.42 7.18
CA HIS A 125 -3.17 -7.80 8.25
C HIS A 125 -2.73 -9.08 8.98
N GLN A 126 -2.16 -10.04 8.25
CA GLN A 126 -1.62 -11.28 8.81
C GLN A 126 -0.24 -11.12 9.47
N ASN A 127 0.35 -9.92 9.43
CA ASN A 127 1.72 -9.65 9.89
C ASN A 127 2.78 -10.56 9.21
N ASP A 128 2.53 -10.98 7.98
CA ASP A 128 3.47 -11.78 7.18
C ASP A 128 4.40 -10.87 6.38
N VAL A 129 5.50 -10.45 7.01
CA VAL A 129 6.46 -9.48 6.45
C VAL A 129 7.03 -9.96 5.12
N LYS A 130 7.39 -11.24 5.01
CA LYS A 130 7.97 -11.82 3.79
C LYS A 130 7.00 -11.74 2.62
N ASN A 131 5.79 -12.22 2.80
CA ASN A 131 4.76 -12.20 1.76
C ASN A 131 4.25 -10.79 1.50
N LEU A 132 4.25 -9.90 2.50
CA LEU A 132 3.95 -8.48 2.31
C LEU A 132 4.96 -7.84 1.35
N ASN A 133 6.26 -8.01 1.59
CA ASN A 133 7.31 -7.49 0.71
C ASN A 133 7.18 -8.01 -0.72
N GLU A 134 6.91 -9.30 -0.90
CA GLU A 134 6.70 -9.85 -2.23
C GLU A 134 5.46 -9.29 -2.91
N SER A 135 4.35 -9.14 -2.19
CA SER A 135 3.11 -8.59 -2.74
C SER A 135 3.24 -7.10 -3.06
N LEU A 136 3.95 -6.31 -2.25
CA LEU A 136 4.27 -4.92 -2.54
C LEU A 136 5.12 -4.81 -3.82
N ARG A 137 6.14 -5.65 -3.97
CA ARG A 137 6.93 -5.69 -5.21
C ARG A 137 6.04 -5.97 -6.43
N LYS A 138 5.13 -6.95 -6.35
CA LYS A 138 4.18 -7.25 -7.43
C LYS A 138 3.21 -6.09 -7.68
N LEU A 139 2.81 -5.36 -6.64
CA LEU A 139 1.98 -4.15 -6.76
C LEU A 139 2.72 -3.11 -7.61
N PHE A 140 3.96 -2.76 -7.27
CA PHE A 140 4.75 -1.76 -8.02
C PHE A 140 5.04 -2.20 -9.46
N VAL A 141 5.37 -3.46 -9.68
CA VAL A 141 5.54 -4.01 -11.04
C VAL A 141 4.25 -3.87 -11.85
N SER A 142 3.10 -4.22 -11.28
CA SER A 142 1.81 -4.11 -12.00
C SER A 142 1.40 -2.66 -12.25
N TYR A 143 1.74 -1.75 -11.35
CA TYR A 143 1.57 -0.32 -11.53
C TYR A 143 2.43 0.21 -12.70
N ASN A 144 3.71 -0.12 -12.71
CA ASN A 144 4.62 0.30 -13.78
C ASN A 144 4.13 -0.20 -15.16
N ILE A 145 3.75 -1.47 -15.26
CA ILE A 145 3.21 -2.06 -16.48
C ILE A 145 1.92 -1.35 -16.95
N LEU A 146 1.06 -0.91 -16.01
CA LEU A 146 -0.14 -0.13 -16.34
C LEU A 146 0.25 1.21 -16.96
N PHE A 147 1.19 1.93 -16.35
CA PHE A 147 1.59 3.27 -16.81
C PHE A 147 2.39 3.22 -18.11
N GLU A 148 3.29 2.26 -18.30
CA GLU A 148 3.96 2.00 -19.57
C GLU A 148 2.95 1.75 -20.69
N ARG A 149 1.89 0.97 -20.42
CA ARG A 149 0.85 0.72 -21.40
C ARG A 149 0.04 1.96 -21.73
N LEU A 150 -0.28 2.78 -20.73
CA LEU A 150 -0.97 4.04 -20.94
C LEU A 150 -0.14 5.00 -21.78
N GLU A 151 1.17 5.10 -21.54
CA GLU A 151 2.08 5.93 -22.33
C GLU A 151 2.21 5.44 -23.77
N GLY A 152 2.12 4.14 -24.00
CA GLY A 152 2.15 3.54 -25.35
C GLY A 152 0.83 3.67 -26.14
N LEU A 153 -0.23 4.25 -25.56
CA LEU A 153 -1.47 4.52 -26.30
C LEU A 153 -1.30 5.80 -27.12
N LYS A 154 -1.18 5.62 -28.44
CA LYS A 154 -1.24 6.71 -29.44
C LYS A 154 -2.67 6.90 -29.92
#